data_9f9afda74ee33e756ef21033c297616d
#
_entry.id   9f9afda74ee33e756ef21033c297616d
#
_cell.length_a   1.000
_cell.length_b   1.000
_cell.length_c   1.000
_cell.angle_alpha   90.00
_cell.angle_beta   90.00
_cell.angle_gamma   90.00
#
_symmetry.space_group_name_H-M   'P 1'
#
loop_
_entity.id
_entity.type
_entity.pdbx_description
1 polymer ?
#
loop_
_entity_poly.entity_id
_entity_poly.type
_entity_poly.pdbx_seq_one_letter_code
_entity_poly.pdbx_strand_id
1 'polypeptide(L)'
;MKKFLSIALALLMVAVMLPVVALADDGEGNTLPSPVDGKITLTGNITTSSIIEIRNASVLDLNGFTISGKGTVLDVYGTLEITDSSNNHSGKITSTEITNNTNPNSNAVWVNPGANVTITGGTFTAKTWSVVVAGSGDAASLIVNGENVVIENGISGNGSAGGCTTTIDIKAGKISSNDVAIYHPQVGTLNVSGGTITGATGIEMRSGTLNVTGGTITATASEVSVTPNGNGSTTQGAAVAIAQHTTKNPITVNISGGALSGKAAINEADPQNNGDTTKTIAVSVTGGNLVGKVEKASQATISITGGTFTDKENAKKYIPEGKTINSNGTVVDKTITIIVPGDTTPAETPKTEDQKNPSTGANDFVGLAAAAAVVALLGSAVVLHKK
;
A
#
# COMPACT_ATOMS: atom_id res chain seq x y z
N MET A 1 24.66 54.94 18.94
CA MET A 1 23.45 54.46 19.62
C MET A 1 22.41 53.77 18.74
N LYS A 2 22.54 53.73 17.39
CA LYS A 2 21.55 53.05 16.51
C LYS A 2 21.88 51.60 16.13
N LYS A 3 23.04 51.08 16.49
CA LYS A 3 23.46 49.69 16.18
C LYS A 3 23.21 48.66 17.32
N PHE A 4 22.92 49.12 18.54
CA PHE A 4 22.63 48.25 19.68
C PHE A 4 21.13 47.91 19.83
N LEU A 5 20.26 48.69 19.17
CA LEU A 5 18.81 48.45 19.25
C LEU A 5 18.34 47.34 18.30
N SER A 6 19.09 47.08 17.22
CA SER A 6 18.75 46.03 16.25
C SER A 6 19.12 44.62 16.71
N ILE A 7 20.07 44.46 17.63
CA ILE A 7 20.50 43.16 18.15
C ILE A 7 19.56 42.71 19.30
N ALA A 8 19.06 43.69 20.09
CA ALA A 8 18.10 43.36 21.14
C ALA A 8 16.71 42.94 20.61
N LEU A 9 16.30 43.46 19.43
CA LEU A 9 15.04 43.11 18.80
C LEU A 9 15.11 41.74 18.06
N ALA A 10 16.30 41.35 17.59
CA ALA A 10 16.51 40.05 16.98
C ALA A 10 16.60 38.91 17.98
N LEU A 11 17.05 39.18 19.21
CA LEU A 11 17.07 38.17 20.30
C LEU A 11 15.69 37.98 20.98
N LEU A 12 14.76 38.94 20.83
CA LEU A 12 13.43 38.82 21.41
C LEU A 12 12.44 38.08 20.49
N MET A 13 12.78 37.88 19.19
CA MET A 13 11.95 37.09 18.27
C MET A 13 12.27 35.60 18.24
N VAL A 14 13.34 35.14 18.87
CA VAL A 14 13.69 33.72 18.96
C VAL A 14 13.08 33.03 20.20
N ALA A 15 12.50 33.78 21.13
CA ALA A 15 12.04 33.25 22.40
C ALA A 15 10.52 32.92 22.47
N VAL A 16 9.78 32.91 21.36
CA VAL A 16 8.32 32.68 21.40
C VAL A 16 7.85 31.69 20.34
N MET A 17 8.63 30.67 20.08
CA MET A 17 8.11 29.43 19.50
C MET A 17 8.30 28.28 20.47
N LEU A 18 7.76 28.40 21.67
CA LEU A 18 7.47 27.24 22.48
C LEU A 18 6.27 26.56 21.85
N PRO A 19 6.36 25.24 21.58
CA PRO A 19 5.20 24.48 21.11
C PRO A 19 4.09 24.57 22.15
N VAL A 20 2.99 25.23 21.80
CA VAL A 20 1.77 25.14 22.59
C VAL A 20 1.17 23.79 22.26
N VAL A 21 1.44 22.79 23.08
CA VAL A 21 0.57 21.62 23.17
C VAL A 21 -0.73 22.16 23.73
N ALA A 22 -1.77 22.25 22.92
CA ALA A 22 -3.10 22.50 23.45
C ALA A 22 -3.49 21.24 24.24
N LEU A 23 -3.36 21.31 25.55
CA LEU A 23 -3.86 20.29 26.45
C LEU A 23 -5.38 20.44 26.47
N ALA A 24 -6.12 19.41 26.09
CA ALA A 24 -7.53 19.33 26.42
C ALA A 24 -7.63 19.17 27.94
N ASP A 25 -8.11 20.20 28.62
CA ASP A 25 -8.46 20.13 30.04
C ASP A 25 -9.90 19.59 30.11
N ASP A 26 -10.04 18.30 30.41
CA ASP A 26 -11.31 17.59 30.46
C ASP A 26 -11.93 17.50 31.85
N GLY A 27 -11.40 18.21 32.80
CA GLY A 27 -12.00 18.33 34.16
C GLY A 27 -12.01 17.05 34.99
N GLU A 28 -11.53 15.92 34.46
CA GLU A 28 -11.42 14.64 35.18
C GLU A 28 -9.98 14.06 35.20
N GLY A 29 -8.97 14.88 34.98
CA GLY A 29 -7.64 14.62 35.51
C GLY A 29 -6.70 13.72 34.72
N ASN A 30 -6.96 13.40 33.45
CA ASN A 30 -6.04 12.62 32.63
C ASN A 30 -5.64 13.36 31.34
N THR A 31 -4.71 14.28 31.46
CA THR A 31 -4.10 14.98 30.31
C THR A 31 -2.82 14.28 29.86
N LEU A 32 -2.42 14.52 28.61
CA LEU A 32 -1.09 14.07 28.16
C LEU A 32 0.00 14.67 29.04
N PRO A 33 1.05 13.90 29.39
CA PRO A 33 2.24 14.44 30.01
C PRO A 33 2.85 15.57 29.17
N SER A 34 3.46 16.55 29.85
CA SER A 34 4.22 17.58 29.13
C SER A 34 5.39 16.95 28.37
N PRO A 35 5.64 17.37 27.12
CA PRO A 35 6.76 16.84 26.36
C PRO A 35 8.10 17.23 26.97
N VAL A 36 9.03 16.26 26.99
CA VAL A 36 10.45 16.48 27.32
C VAL A 36 11.26 16.27 26.06
N ASP A 37 11.99 17.26 25.62
CA ASP A 37 12.75 17.24 24.37
C ASP A 37 11.92 16.81 23.13
N GLY A 38 10.66 17.27 23.09
CA GLY A 38 9.71 16.94 22.01
C GLY A 38 9.07 15.56 22.12
N LYS A 39 9.40 14.76 23.13
CA LYS A 39 8.83 13.44 23.36
C LYS A 39 7.79 13.47 24.49
N ILE A 40 6.62 12.90 24.23
CA ILE A 40 5.59 12.61 25.22
C ILE A 40 5.69 11.11 25.55
N THR A 41 5.95 10.74 26.79
CA THR A 41 5.92 9.35 27.24
C THR A 41 4.79 9.17 28.25
N LEU A 42 3.88 8.24 27.98
CA LEU A 42 2.77 7.98 28.91
C LEU A 42 3.30 7.35 30.22
N THR A 43 2.72 7.77 31.32
CA THR A 43 2.99 7.25 32.67
C THR A 43 1.76 6.61 33.31
N GLY A 44 0.63 6.59 32.60
CA GLY A 44 -0.66 6.02 33.01
C GLY A 44 -1.66 6.03 31.87
N ASN A 45 -2.79 5.35 32.05
CA ASN A 45 -3.88 5.39 31.11
C ASN A 45 -4.54 6.75 31.09
N ILE A 46 -4.99 7.17 29.91
CA ILE A 46 -5.69 8.44 29.69
C ILE A 46 -7.08 8.13 29.15
N THR A 47 -8.10 8.74 29.76
CA THR A 47 -9.47 8.75 29.22
C THR A 47 -9.84 10.18 28.92
N THR A 48 -10.04 10.50 27.65
CA THR A 48 -10.38 11.87 27.22
C THR A 48 -11.83 11.97 26.81
N SER A 49 -12.46 13.09 27.17
CA SER A 49 -13.78 13.51 26.68
C SER A 49 -13.69 14.39 25.43
N SER A 50 -12.50 14.88 25.10
CA SER A 50 -12.21 15.78 23.98
C SER A 50 -11.13 15.21 23.05
N ILE A 51 -11.07 15.71 21.83
CA ILE A 51 -10.01 15.37 20.89
C ILE A 51 -8.66 15.87 21.44
N ILE A 52 -7.66 15.03 21.42
CA ILE A 52 -6.28 15.41 21.71
C ILE A 52 -5.61 15.89 20.42
N GLU A 53 -5.29 17.16 20.34
CA GLU A 53 -4.59 17.74 19.19
C GLU A 53 -3.07 17.69 19.38
N ILE A 54 -2.35 17.12 18.43
CA ILE A 54 -0.88 17.13 18.37
C ILE A 54 -0.42 18.05 17.25
N ARG A 55 0.23 19.16 17.63
CA ARG A 55 0.71 20.17 16.66
C ARG A 55 2.23 20.24 16.56
N ASN A 56 2.94 19.97 17.64
CA ASN A 56 4.39 20.23 17.73
C ASN A 56 5.16 19.17 18.52
N ALA A 57 4.57 17.99 18.80
CA ALA A 57 5.33 16.88 19.35
C ALA A 57 5.97 16.10 18.22
N SER A 58 7.17 15.56 18.47
CA SER A 58 7.87 14.70 17.52
C SER A 58 7.65 13.21 17.81
N VAL A 59 7.42 12.83 19.08
CA VAL A 59 7.22 11.44 19.48
C VAL A 59 6.12 11.35 20.54
N LEU A 60 5.20 10.39 20.37
CA LEU A 60 4.26 9.91 21.37
C LEU A 60 4.59 8.45 21.68
N ASP A 61 5.14 8.21 22.86
CA ASP A 61 5.46 6.86 23.34
C ASP A 61 4.33 6.39 24.28
N LEU A 62 3.59 5.38 23.84
CA LEU A 62 2.49 4.82 24.60
C LEU A 62 2.97 4.08 25.86
N ASN A 63 4.23 3.58 25.86
CA ASN A 63 4.87 2.95 27.02
C ASN A 63 3.98 1.92 27.74
N GLY A 64 3.18 1.15 26.98
CA GLY A 64 2.27 0.13 27.49
C GLY A 64 0.91 0.63 27.98
N PHE A 65 0.67 1.93 27.97
CA PHE A 65 -0.59 2.53 28.45
C PHE A 65 -1.58 2.79 27.31
N THR A 66 -2.83 3.05 27.69
CA THR A 66 -3.95 3.29 26.78
C THR A 66 -4.38 4.73 26.79
N ILE A 67 -4.59 5.31 25.62
CA ILE A 67 -5.38 6.51 25.41
C ILE A 67 -6.74 6.07 24.89
N SER A 68 -7.82 6.42 25.60
CA SER A 68 -9.20 6.12 25.22
C SER A 68 -10.06 7.37 25.14
N GLY A 69 -10.97 7.40 24.19
CA GLY A 69 -11.91 8.52 24.03
C GLY A 69 -13.11 8.14 23.16
N LYS A 70 -13.92 9.15 22.83
CA LYS A 70 -15.07 9.02 21.93
C LYS A 70 -14.80 9.80 20.64
N GLY A 71 -15.39 9.36 19.53
CA GLY A 71 -15.16 10.00 18.24
C GLY A 71 -13.71 9.90 17.77
N THR A 72 -13.13 11.00 17.32
CA THR A 72 -11.69 11.07 17.03
C THR A 72 -10.93 11.29 18.34
N VAL A 73 -9.96 10.40 18.62
CA VAL A 73 -9.18 10.48 19.87
C VAL A 73 -7.96 11.37 19.70
N LEU A 74 -7.17 11.11 18.65
CA LEU A 74 -5.93 11.83 18.38
C LEU A 74 -6.02 12.54 17.02
N ASP A 75 -5.79 13.84 17.01
CA ASP A 75 -5.80 14.69 15.82
C ASP A 75 -4.41 15.28 15.58
N VAL A 76 -3.75 14.87 14.50
CA VAL A 76 -2.34 15.20 14.25
C VAL A 76 -2.22 16.23 13.15
N TYR A 77 -1.55 17.35 13.46
CA TYR A 77 -1.32 18.48 12.56
C TYR A 77 0.14 18.73 12.19
N GLY A 78 1.06 17.94 12.69
CA GLY A 78 2.50 18.09 12.46
C GLY A 78 3.19 16.77 12.14
N THR A 79 4.48 16.73 12.38
CA THR A 79 5.26 15.49 12.27
C THR A 79 5.25 14.75 13.60
N LEU A 80 4.76 13.50 13.60
CA LEU A 80 4.63 12.69 14.80
C LEU A 80 5.05 11.24 14.54
N GLU A 81 5.91 10.70 15.39
CA GLU A 81 6.09 9.27 15.56
C GLU A 81 5.23 8.77 16.72
N ILE A 82 4.43 7.72 16.50
CA ILE A 82 3.70 7.01 17.54
C ILE A 82 4.39 5.67 17.74
N THR A 83 4.87 5.41 18.97
CA THR A 83 5.59 4.21 19.32
C THR A 83 5.06 3.60 20.63
N ASP A 84 5.48 2.39 20.93
CA ASP A 84 5.24 1.74 22.22
C ASP A 84 6.52 1.06 22.69
N SER A 85 7.23 1.71 23.60
CA SER A 85 8.51 1.22 24.11
C SER A 85 8.38 0.14 25.19
N SER A 86 7.14 -0.24 25.57
CA SER A 86 6.93 -1.27 26.57
C SER A 86 7.35 -2.66 26.09
N ASN A 87 7.84 -3.49 27.01
CA ASN A 87 8.32 -4.83 26.67
C ASN A 87 7.21 -5.77 26.18
N ASN A 88 5.96 -5.55 26.58
CA ASN A 88 4.80 -6.36 26.20
C ASN A 88 4.01 -5.79 25.05
N HIS A 89 4.41 -4.63 24.51
CA HIS A 89 3.76 -3.93 23.40
C HIS A 89 2.26 -3.75 23.59
N SER A 90 1.84 -3.40 24.82
CA SER A 90 0.41 -3.28 25.19
C SER A 90 -0.14 -1.87 25.00
N GLY A 91 0.67 -0.92 24.55
CA GLY A 91 0.25 0.46 24.30
C GLY A 91 -0.90 0.54 23.30
N LYS A 92 -1.90 1.38 23.58
CA LYS A 92 -3.13 1.41 22.79
C LYS A 92 -3.70 2.82 22.64
N ILE A 93 -4.27 3.11 21.47
CA ILE A 93 -5.16 4.24 21.25
C ILE A 93 -6.51 3.70 20.77
N THR A 94 -7.59 4.02 21.49
CA THR A 94 -8.91 3.44 21.21
C THR A 94 -10.02 4.47 21.21
N SER A 95 -10.82 4.46 20.14
CA SER A 95 -12.09 5.18 20.10
C SER A 95 -13.23 4.22 20.47
N THR A 96 -13.92 4.52 21.56
CA THR A 96 -14.92 3.61 22.16
C THR A 96 -16.32 3.80 21.60
N GLU A 97 -16.64 4.98 21.07
CA GLU A 97 -17.97 5.35 20.59
C GLU A 97 -17.91 6.20 19.32
N ILE A 98 -18.97 6.10 18.52
CA ILE A 98 -19.20 7.00 17.39
C ILE A 98 -19.81 8.27 17.92
N THR A 99 -19.20 9.42 17.59
CA THR A 99 -19.78 10.73 17.82
C THR A 99 -20.33 11.29 16.51
N ASN A 100 -21.39 12.07 16.58
CA ASN A 100 -22.04 12.70 15.44
C ASN A 100 -22.78 11.72 14.49
N ASN A 101 -24.13 11.69 14.62
CA ASN A 101 -25.01 10.81 13.82
C ASN A 101 -25.10 11.20 12.34
N THR A 102 -24.77 12.43 11.96
CA THR A 102 -24.81 12.91 10.57
C THR A 102 -23.51 12.67 9.80
N ASN A 103 -22.38 12.61 10.52
CA ASN A 103 -21.09 12.22 9.98
C ASN A 103 -20.38 11.36 11.04
N PRO A 104 -20.70 10.08 11.11
CA PRO A 104 -20.25 9.22 12.21
C PRO A 104 -18.73 9.07 12.18
N ASN A 105 -18.08 9.62 13.21
CA ASN A 105 -16.64 9.53 13.41
C ASN A 105 -16.34 8.69 14.64
N SER A 106 -15.43 7.76 14.47
CA SER A 106 -14.77 7.03 15.53
C SER A 106 -13.42 6.63 15.00
N ASN A 107 -12.37 7.36 15.39
CA ASN A 107 -11.02 7.16 14.89
C ASN A 107 -10.04 7.19 16.06
N ALA A 108 -9.07 6.28 16.07
CA ALA A 108 -7.96 6.36 17.02
C ALA A 108 -7.01 7.50 16.65
N VAL A 109 -6.70 7.64 15.35
CA VAL A 109 -5.80 8.68 14.82
C VAL A 109 -6.39 9.28 13.55
N TRP A 110 -6.40 10.61 13.48
CA TRP A 110 -6.68 11.39 12.30
C TRP A 110 -5.43 12.17 11.89
N VAL A 111 -4.93 11.90 10.68
CA VAL A 111 -3.78 12.57 10.08
C VAL A 111 -4.29 13.74 9.24
N ASN A 112 -4.10 14.96 9.71
CA ASN A 112 -4.61 16.16 9.04
C ASN A 112 -3.81 16.55 7.79
N PRO A 113 -4.34 17.44 6.95
CA PRO A 113 -3.59 18.00 5.82
C PRO A 113 -2.24 18.58 6.27
N GLY A 114 -1.16 18.22 5.55
CA GLY A 114 0.21 18.62 5.85
C GLY A 114 0.89 17.85 6.99
N ALA A 115 0.16 16.96 7.69
CA ALA A 115 0.75 16.16 8.76
C ALA A 115 1.53 14.95 8.22
N ASN A 116 2.58 14.55 8.96
CA ASN A 116 3.40 13.39 8.66
C ASN A 116 3.45 12.47 9.88
N VAL A 117 2.78 11.33 9.80
CA VAL A 117 2.69 10.38 10.92
C VAL A 117 3.44 9.10 10.59
N THR A 118 4.30 8.67 11.51
CA THR A 118 4.94 7.36 11.49
C THR A 118 4.46 6.56 12.68
N ILE A 119 3.97 5.34 12.44
CA ILE A 119 3.55 4.41 13.49
C ILE A 119 4.56 3.27 13.54
N THR A 120 5.28 3.16 14.67
CA THR A 120 6.30 2.12 14.90
C THR A 120 5.91 1.13 16.00
N GLY A 121 4.86 1.43 16.79
CA GLY A 121 4.36 0.54 17.83
C GLY A 121 2.93 0.90 18.25
N GLY A 122 2.29 -0.01 18.98
CA GLY A 122 0.98 0.15 19.58
C GLY A 122 -0.19 -0.45 18.80
N THR A 123 -1.32 -0.55 19.49
CA THR A 123 -2.60 -1.05 18.95
C THR A 123 -3.58 0.09 18.77
N PHE A 124 -4.21 0.17 17.60
CA PHE A 124 -5.15 1.22 17.22
C PHE A 124 -6.51 0.58 16.94
N THR A 125 -7.55 1.03 17.66
CA THR A 125 -8.91 0.50 17.50
C THR A 125 -9.95 1.59 17.48
N ALA A 126 -10.98 1.44 16.66
CA ALA A 126 -12.08 2.37 16.56
C ALA A 126 -13.38 1.67 16.12
N LYS A 127 -14.49 2.38 16.08
CA LYS A 127 -15.79 1.85 15.62
C LYS A 127 -16.00 2.03 14.12
N THR A 128 -15.31 3.00 13.51
CA THR A 128 -15.29 3.19 12.07
C THR A 128 -13.90 2.84 11.52
N TRP A 129 -13.08 3.80 11.20
CA TRP A 129 -11.71 3.59 10.73
C TRP A 129 -10.73 3.95 11.83
N SER A 130 -9.82 3.04 12.18
CA SER A 130 -8.87 3.31 13.27
C SER A 130 -7.86 4.40 12.92
N VAL A 131 -7.40 4.44 11.68
CA VAL A 131 -6.53 5.52 11.19
C VAL A 131 -7.14 6.13 9.94
N VAL A 132 -7.27 7.45 9.94
CA VAL A 132 -7.77 8.22 8.80
C VAL A 132 -6.70 9.19 8.33
N VAL A 133 -6.47 9.25 7.01
CA VAL A 133 -5.51 10.16 6.40
C VAL A 133 -6.25 11.14 5.49
N ALA A 134 -6.06 12.44 5.74
CA ALA A 134 -6.70 13.47 4.94
C ALA A 134 -6.27 13.41 3.47
N GLY A 135 -7.21 13.60 2.56
CA GLY A 135 -7.01 13.58 1.10
C GLY A 135 -7.36 14.91 0.45
N SER A 136 -7.46 16.00 1.21
CA SER A 136 -7.71 17.34 0.70
C SER A 136 -6.84 18.35 1.45
N GLY A 137 -6.46 19.44 0.81
CA GLY A 137 -5.53 20.43 1.35
C GLY A 137 -4.07 20.03 1.08
N ASP A 138 -3.18 20.33 2.03
CA ASP A 138 -1.75 19.99 1.90
C ASP A 138 -1.51 18.49 2.01
N ALA A 139 -0.48 18.00 1.34
CA ALA A 139 -0.15 16.57 1.31
C ALA A 139 0.10 16.03 2.72
N ALA A 140 -0.63 14.98 3.08
CA ALA A 140 -0.45 14.24 4.32
C ALA A 140 0.31 12.94 4.07
N SER A 141 1.02 12.43 5.07
CA SER A 141 1.67 11.13 4.98
C SER A 141 1.45 10.27 6.21
N LEU A 142 1.31 8.96 5.96
CA LEU A 142 1.27 7.92 6.98
C LEU A 142 2.29 6.84 6.64
N ILE A 143 3.16 6.49 7.59
CA ILE A 143 4.07 5.35 7.49
C ILE A 143 3.74 4.37 8.63
N VAL A 144 3.42 3.13 8.28
CA VAL A 144 3.29 2.02 9.23
C VAL A 144 4.53 1.14 9.11
N ASN A 145 5.40 1.15 10.12
CA ASN A 145 6.72 0.52 10.07
C ASN A 145 7.13 -0.09 11.42
N GLY A 146 6.29 -0.97 11.97
CA GLY A 146 6.63 -1.72 13.18
C GLY A 146 5.96 -3.08 13.17
N GLU A 147 6.72 -4.15 13.43
CA GLU A 147 6.21 -5.53 13.46
C GLU A 147 5.10 -5.73 14.51
N ASN A 148 5.14 -4.94 15.60
CA ASN A 148 4.18 -4.99 16.69
C ASN A 148 3.03 -3.97 16.53
N VAL A 149 2.96 -3.26 15.41
CA VAL A 149 1.81 -2.39 15.11
C VAL A 149 0.60 -3.24 14.77
N VAL A 150 -0.54 -2.93 15.41
CA VAL A 150 -1.83 -3.54 15.13
C VAL A 150 -2.85 -2.44 14.88
N ILE A 151 -3.47 -2.45 13.70
CA ILE A 151 -4.56 -1.53 13.33
C ILE A 151 -5.81 -2.37 13.06
N GLU A 152 -6.77 -2.32 13.97
CA GLU A 152 -8.06 -3.01 13.84
C GLU A 152 -9.10 -2.02 13.27
N ASN A 153 -10.01 -2.50 12.42
CA ASN A 153 -10.97 -1.69 11.64
C ASN A 153 -10.30 -0.72 10.64
N GLY A 154 -9.06 -1.03 10.25
CA GLY A 154 -8.43 -0.57 9.04
C GLY A 154 -7.99 0.88 8.97
N ILE A 155 -7.52 1.25 7.77
CA ILE A 155 -7.05 2.57 7.38
C ILE A 155 -7.96 3.11 6.28
N SER A 156 -8.40 4.35 6.41
CA SER A 156 -9.14 5.06 5.37
C SER A 156 -8.43 6.33 4.92
N GLY A 157 -8.43 6.56 3.62
CA GLY A 157 -8.29 7.91 3.12
C GLY A 157 -9.59 8.71 3.31
N ASN A 158 -9.49 10.03 3.34
CA ASN A 158 -10.64 10.93 3.40
C ASN A 158 -10.49 12.07 2.39
N GLY A 159 -11.47 12.20 1.53
CA GLY A 159 -11.51 13.20 0.47
C GLY A 159 -11.10 12.62 -0.89
N SER A 160 -12.04 12.62 -1.83
CA SER A 160 -11.87 12.11 -3.19
C SER A 160 -11.84 13.22 -4.26
N ALA A 161 -11.98 14.48 -3.85
CA ALA A 161 -12.13 15.60 -4.77
C ALA A 161 -10.86 15.95 -5.59
N GLY A 162 -9.73 15.36 -5.25
CA GLY A 162 -8.44 15.63 -5.93
C GLY A 162 -7.72 16.84 -5.34
N GLY A 163 -6.48 17.03 -5.79
CA GLY A 163 -5.63 18.16 -5.42
C GLY A 163 -4.66 17.92 -4.26
N CYS A 164 -4.81 16.85 -3.47
CA CYS A 164 -3.87 16.45 -2.43
C CYS A 164 -3.17 15.15 -2.82
N THR A 165 -1.84 15.15 -2.80
CA THR A 165 -1.02 13.95 -3.05
C THR A 165 -0.63 13.31 -1.72
N THR A 166 -1.56 12.58 -1.12
CA THR A 166 -1.32 11.82 0.11
C THR A 166 -0.43 10.62 -0.16
N THR A 167 0.45 10.30 0.79
CA THR A 167 1.26 9.07 0.73
C THR A 167 0.97 8.20 1.94
N ILE A 168 0.68 6.92 1.69
CA ILE A 168 0.51 5.90 2.73
C ILE A 168 1.50 4.77 2.44
N ASP A 169 2.42 4.52 3.36
CA ASP A 169 3.45 3.48 3.26
C ASP A 169 3.20 2.40 4.32
N ILE A 170 2.90 1.19 3.87
CA ILE A 170 2.80 0.00 4.72
C ILE A 170 4.06 -0.83 4.54
N LYS A 171 4.95 -0.80 5.55
CA LYS A 171 6.24 -1.50 5.55
C LYS A 171 6.24 -2.72 6.47
N ALA A 172 5.45 -2.69 7.54
CA ALA A 172 5.33 -3.76 8.54
C ALA A 172 3.99 -3.66 9.27
N GLY A 173 3.74 -4.54 10.25
CA GLY A 173 2.55 -4.51 11.11
C GLY A 173 1.36 -5.29 10.57
N LYS A 174 0.27 -5.25 11.32
CA LYS A 174 -0.98 -5.97 11.02
C LYS A 174 -2.12 -4.97 10.92
N ILE A 175 -2.79 -4.97 9.77
CA ILE A 175 -3.96 -4.14 9.50
C ILE A 175 -5.13 -5.08 9.23
N SER A 176 -6.22 -4.95 9.98
CA SER A 176 -7.38 -5.82 9.83
C SER A 176 -8.70 -5.05 9.87
N SER A 177 -9.72 -5.61 9.20
CA SER A 177 -11.08 -5.11 9.23
C SER A 177 -12.08 -6.23 8.95
N ASN A 178 -13.30 -6.13 9.47
CA ASN A 178 -14.40 -6.99 9.08
C ASN A 178 -15.02 -6.59 7.73
N ASP A 179 -14.68 -5.41 7.22
CA ASP A 179 -15.06 -4.90 5.91
C ASP A 179 -13.78 -4.71 5.05
N VAL A 180 -13.48 -3.53 4.59
CA VAL A 180 -12.25 -3.21 3.85
C VAL A 180 -11.13 -2.88 4.84
N ALA A 181 -9.95 -3.50 4.67
CA ALA A 181 -8.82 -3.20 5.57
C ALA A 181 -8.12 -1.88 5.21
N ILE A 182 -7.96 -1.56 3.93
CA ILE A 182 -7.47 -0.25 3.48
C ILE A 182 -8.38 0.29 2.38
N TYR A 183 -9.02 1.42 2.64
CA TYR A 183 -9.86 2.15 1.68
C TYR A 183 -9.13 3.40 1.19
N HIS A 184 -8.85 3.49 -0.11
CA HIS A 184 -8.07 4.58 -0.71
C HIS A 184 -8.88 5.34 -1.78
N PRO A 185 -9.67 6.35 -1.39
CA PRO A 185 -10.51 7.10 -2.31
C PRO A 185 -9.83 8.33 -2.93
N GLN A 186 -8.71 8.79 -2.37
CA GLN A 186 -8.05 10.04 -2.72
C GLN A 186 -6.99 9.88 -3.81
N VAL A 187 -6.66 10.98 -4.45
CA VAL A 187 -5.46 11.08 -5.27
C VAL A 187 -4.22 11.00 -4.37
N GLY A 188 -3.23 10.23 -4.77
CA GLY A 188 -2.02 9.99 -3.98
C GLY A 188 -1.51 8.57 -4.20
N THR A 189 -0.65 8.12 -3.30
CA THR A 189 0.03 6.84 -3.44
C THR A 189 -0.11 6.00 -2.18
N LEU A 190 -0.51 4.74 -2.36
CA LEU A 190 -0.45 3.69 -1.35
C LEU A 190 0.67 2.71 -1.74
N ASN A 191 1.69 2.59 -0.90
CA ASN A 191 2.79 1.65 -1.08
C ASN A 191 2.69 0.53 -0.05
N VAL A 192 2.75 -0.71 -0.50
CA VAL A 192 2.80 -1.90 0.36
C VAL A 192 4.09 -2.66 0.04
N SER A 193 5.05 -2.59 0.95
CA SER A 193 6.33 -3.29 0.85
C SER A 193 6.48 -4.41 1.88
N GLY A 194 5.59 -4.48 2.88
CA GLY A 194 5.59 -5.49 3.94
C GLY A 194 4.27 -5.51 4.70
N GLY A 195 4.27 -6.15 5.87
CA GLY A 195 3.11 -6.27 6.76
C GLY A 195 2.04 -7.25 6.26
N THR A 196 0.96 -7.32 7.05
CA THR A 196 -0.19 -8.20 6.78
C THR A 196 -1.47 -7.35 6.78
N ILE A 197 -2.22 -7.40 5.68
CA ILE A 197 -3.47 -6.67 5.47
C ILE A 197 -4.57 -7.71 5.28
N THR A 198 -5.58 -7.70 6.13
CA THR A 198 -6.66 -8.70 6.11
C THR A 198 -8.02 -8.04 6.31
N GLY A 199 -8.96 -8.28 5.41
CA GLY A 199 -10.33 -7.76 5.49
C GLY A 199 -11.33 -8.61 4.72
N ALA A 200 -12.62 -8.32 4.77
CA ALA A 200 -13.55 -8.87 3.78
C ALA A 200 -13.07 -8.51 2.36
N THR A 201 -12.50 -7.33 2.21
CA THR A 201 -11.63 -6.89 1.10
C THR A 201 -10.31 -6.40 1.69
N GLY A 202 -9.18 -6.78 1.08
CA GLY A 202 -7.87 -6.34 1.56
C GLY A 202 -7.67 -4.85 1.34
N ILE A 203 -7.56 -4.42 0.09
CA ILE A 203 -7.40 -3.01 -0.33
C ILE A 203 -8.47 -2.68 -1.36
N GLU A 204 -9.16 -1.55 -1.20
CA GLU A 204 -10.03 -0.99 -2.23
C GLU A 204 -9.49 0.36 -2.73
N MET A 205 -9.06 0.37 -3.99
CA MET A 205 -8.60 1.56 -4.70
C MET A 205 -9.76 2.22 -5.45
N ARG A 206 -10.05 3.47 -5.08
CA ARG A 206 -11.07 4.27 -5.74
C ARG A 206 -10.48 5.42 -6.56
N SER A 207 -9.19 5.73 -6.35
CA SER A 207 -8.41 6.78 -7.03
C SER A 207 -6.91 6.57 -6.76
N GLY A 208 -6.03 7.23 -7.52
CA GLY A 208 -4.60 7.30 -7.24
C GLY A 208 -3.79 6.05 -7.62
N THR A 209 -2.67 5.84 -6.94
CA THR A 209 -1.71 4.78 -7.28
C THR A 209 -1.52 3.81 -6.13
N LEU A 210 -1.57 2.51 -6.44
CA LEU A 210 -1.16 1.42 -5.54
C LEU A 210 0.12 0.77 -6.08
N ASN A 211 1.14 0.65 -5.23
CA ASN A 211 2.34 -0.12 -5.51
C ASN A 211 2.47 -1.24 -4.47
N VAL A 212 2.47 -2.50 -4.92
CA VAL A 212 2.70 -3.68 -4.08
C VAL A 212 4.02 -4.31 -4.47
N THR A 213 5.01 -4.23 -3.59
CA THR A 213 6.35 -4.82 -3.77
C THR A 213 6.61 -5.97 -2.80
N GLY A 214 5.77 -6.11 -1.75
CA GLY A 214 5.89 -7.13 -0.71
C GLY A 214 4.64 -7.21 0.16
N GLY A 215 4.75 -7.87 1.31
CA GLY A 215 3.65 -8.06 2.26
C GLY A 215 2.63 -9.12 1.86
N THR A 216 1.61 -9.27 2.69
CA THR A 216 0.50 -10.22 2.48
C THR A 216 -0.82 -9.46 2.53
N ILE A 217 -1.64 -9.61 1.48
CA ILE A 217 -2.96 -8.97 1.36
C ILE A 217 -4.00 -10.07 1.19
N THR A 218 -4.92 -10.18 2.15
CA THR A 218 -5.91 -11.26 2.18
C THR A 218 -7.33 -10.71 2.23
N ALA A 219 -8.17 -11.16 1.30
CA ALA A 219 -9.62 -11.01 1.40
C ALA A 219 -10.23 -12.26 2.01
N THR A 220 -11.10 -12.07 3.02
CA THR A 220 -11.72 -13.17 3.79
C THR A 220 -13.16 -13.46 3.38
N ALA A 221 -13.83 -12.58 2.64
CA ALA A 221 -15.19 -12.86 2.17
C ALA A 221 -15.21 -14.04 1.20
N SER A 222 -16.21 -14.90 1.33
CA SER A 222 -16.32 -16.15 0.60
C SER A 222 -16.68 -15.97 -0.88
N GLU A 223 -17.27 -14.83 -1.24
CA GLU A 223 -17.67 -14.48 -2.62
C GLU A 223 -17.24 -13.07 -2.96
N VAL A 224 -17.06 -12.81 -4.26
CA VAL A 224 -16.92 -11.44 -4.77
C VAL A 224 -18.31 -10.85 -4.89
N SER A 225 -18.54 -9.71 -4.23
CA SER A 225 -19.74 -8.92 -4.42
C SER A 225 -19.38 -7.46 -4.69
N VAL A 226 -20.13 -6.83 -5.60
CA VAL A 226 -19.95 -5.43 -5.97
C VAL A 226 -21.30 -4.72 -5.82
N THR A 227 -21.34 -3.72 -4.95
CA THR A 227 -22.57 -2.95 -4.67
C THR A 227 -22.41 -1.52 -5.20
N PRO A 228 -23.35 -1.01 -5.97
CA PRO A 228 -23.35 0.39 -6.39
C PRO A 228 -23.30 1.33 -5.18
N ASN A 229 -22.34 2.24 -5.17
CA ASN A 229 -22.18 3.21 -4.08
C ASN A 229 -21.51 4.49 -4.61
N GLY A 230 -22.09 5.65 -4.37
CA GLY A 230 -21.50 6.94 -4.74
C GLY A 230 -20.27 7.32 -3.88
N ASN A 231 -20.23 6.82 -2.65
CA ASN A 231 -19.20 7.13 -1.65
C ASN A 231 -19.00 5.91 -0.72
N GLY A 232 -17.79 5.65 -0.28
CA GLY A 232 -17.44 4.49 0.54
C GLY A 232 -17.06 3.23 -0.25
N SER A 233 -16.91 2.12 0.45
CA SER A 233 -16.53 0.82 -0.12
C SER A 233 -17.65 0.21 -0.97
N THR A 234 -17.25 -0.54 -2.01
CA THR A 234 -18.19 -1.15 -2.96
C THR A 234 -17.97 -2.63 -3.13
N THR A 235 -16.78 -3.15 -2.87
CA THR A 235 -16.39 -4.50 -3.28
C THR A 235 -15.99 -5.34 -2.08
N GLN A 236 -16.48 -6.58 -2.03
CA GLN A 236 -16.03 -7.61 -1.09
C GLN A 236 -15.42 -8.80 -1.85
N GLY A 237 -14.53 -9.54 -1.19
CA GLY A 237 -13.95 -10.78 -1.68
C GLY A 237 -12.70 -10.65 -2.56
N ALA A 238 -12.14 -9.44 -2.70
CA ALA A 238 -10.94 -9.21 -3.45
C ALA A 238 -9.76 -8.80 -2.57
N ALA A 239 -8.56 -9.41 -2.78
CA ALA A 239 -7.37 -8.94 -2.11
C ALA A 239 -7.07 -7.48 -2.52
N VAL A 240 -7.15 -7.17 -3.82
CA VAL A 240 -7.14 -5.80 -4.35
C VAL A 240 -8.40 -5.58 -5.18
N ALA A 241 -9.29 -4.74 -4.68
CA ALA A 241 -10.46 -4.25 -5.38
C ALA A 241 -10.14 -2.90 -6.06
N ILE A 242 -10.63 -2.70 -7.26
CA ILE A 242 -10.43 -1.48 -8.06
C ILE A 242 -11.79 -1.02 -8.55
N ALA A 243 -12.24 0.13 -8.06
CA ALA A 243 -13.58 0.64 -8.34
C ALA A 243 -13.54 2.16 -8.41
N GLN A 244 -13.36 2.73 -9.61
CA GLN A 244 -13.20 4.17 -9.79
C GLN A 244 -14.32 4.97 -9.12
N HIS A 245 -13.96 5.98 -8.31
CA HIS A 245 -14.91 6.85 -7.63
C HIS A 245 -15.67 7.73 -8.61
N THR A 246 -16.80 8.32 -8.18
CA THR A 246 -17.59 9.28 -8.98
C THR A 246 -16.80 10.52 -9.43
N THR A 247 -15.68 10.83 -8.79
CA THR A 247 -14.73 11.87 -9.21
C THR A 247 -13.97 11.53 -10.48
N LYS A 248 -14.00 10.25 -10.93
CA LYS A 248 -13.41 9.76 -12.19
C LYS A 248 -11.89 9.95 -12.29
N ASN A 249 -11.20 10.10 -11.16
CA ASN A 249 -9.74 10.19 -11.14
C ASN A 249 -9.11 8.88 -11.64
N PRO A 250 -7.95 8.93 -12.32
CA PRO A 250 -7.23 7.74 -12.74
C PRO A 250 -6.85 6.83 -11.58
N ILE A 251 -6.75 5.52 -11.88
CA ILE A 251 -6.23 4.52 -10.95
C ILE A 251 -5.08 3.77 -11.61
N THR A 252 -3.95 3.68 -10.93
CA THR A 252 -2.81 2.85 -11.34
C THR A 252 -2.52 1.83 -10.26
N VAL A 253 -2.43 0.55 -10.64
CA VAL A 253 -2.07 -0.54 -9.73
C VAL A 253 -0.85 -1.26 -10.28
N ASN A 254 0.25 -1.27 -9.51
CA ASN A 254 1.49 -1.93 -9.84
C ASN A 254 1.77 -3.02 -8.81
N ILE A 255 1.82 -4.28 -9.25
CA ILE A 255 2.13 -5.43 -8.40
C ILE A 255 3.41 -6.07 -8.93
N SER A 256 4.51 -5.92 -8.18
CA SER A 256 5.80 -6.50 -8.51
C SER A 256 6.26 -7.56 -7.50
N GLY A 257 5.53 -7.74 -6.39
CA GLY A 257 5.83 -8.69 -5.34
C GLY A 257 4.64 -8.91 -4.41
N GLY A 258 4.90 -9.53 -3.25
CA GLY A 258 3.90 -9.83 -2.23
C GLY A 258 3.03 -11.05 -2.53
N ALA A 259 2.17 -11.37 -1.56
CA ALA A 259 1.18 -12.44 -1.64
C ALA A 259 -0.24 -11.85 -1.56
N LEU A 260 -1.03 -12.04 -2.60
CA LEU A 260 -2.41 -11.58 -2.71
C LEU A 260 -3.34 -12.79 -2.69
N SER A 261 -4.29 -12.86 -1.78
CA SER A 261 -5.17 -14.01 -1.61
C SER A 261 -6.62 -13.59 -1.37
N GLY A 262 -7.56 -14.22 -2.07
CA GLY A 262 -8.99 -13.97 -1.92
C GLY A 262 -9.80 -14.81 -2.90
N LYS A 263 -11.10 -14.61 -2.93
CA LYS A 263 -11.95 -15.15 -4.00
C LYS A 263 -11.49 -14.59 -5.35
N ALA A 264 -11.16 -13.29 -5.36
CA ALA A 264 -10.36 -12.67 -6.40
C ALA A 264 -9.05 -12.15 -5.79
N ALA A 265 -7.91 -12.39 -6.46
CA ALA A 265 -6.66 -11.72 -6.14
C ALA A 265 -6.73 -10.24 -6.56
N ILE A 266 -7.34 -9.99 -7.72
CA ILE A 266 -7.63 -8.65 -8.25
C ILE A 266 -9.05 -8.66 -8.81
N ASN A 267 -9.87 -7.69 -8.41
CA ASN A 267 -11.20 -7.46 -8.99
C ASN A 267 -11.35 -6.00 -9.38
N GLU A 268 -11.51 -5.73 -10.66
CA GLU A 268 -11.86 -4.42 -11.18
C GLU A 268 -13.33 -4.40 -11.60
N ALA A 269 -14.06 -3.36 -11.17
CA ALA A 269 -15.47 -3.17 -11.45
C ALA A 269 -15.81 -1.68 -11.63
N ASP A 270 -16.94 -1.40 -12.29
CA ASP A 270 -17.48 -0.05 -12.47
C ASP A 270 -18.85 0.13 -11.76
N PRO A 271 -18.87 0.11 -10.40
CA PRO A 271 -20.11 0.24 -9.64
C PRO A 271 -20.75 1.64 -9.74
N GLN A 272 -20.05 2.60 -10.32
CA GLN A 272 -20.49 3.99 -10.49
C GLN A 272 -21.02 4.29 -11.90
N ASN A 273 -20.96 3.34 -12.82
CA ASN A 273 -21.26 3.58 -14.23
C ASN A 273 -20.41 4.71 -14.84
N ASN A 274 -19.14 4.74 -14.54
CA ASN A 274 -18.22 5.75 -15.05
C ASN A 274 -17.92 5.59 -16.55
N GLY A 275 -18.17 4.41 -17.11
CA GLY A 275 -18.11 4.14 -18.55
C GLY A 275 -16.70 4.37 -19.11
N ASP A 276 -16.58 5.26 -20.11
CA ASP A 276 -15.32 5.52 -20.82
C ASP A 276 -14.18 6.04 -19.93
N THR A 277 -14.48 6.64 -18.78
CA THR A 277 -13.42 7.12 -17.88
C THR A 277 -12.66 5.97 -17.21
N THR A 278 -13.23 4.77 -17.19
CA THR A 278 -12.52 3.56 -16.68
C THR A 278 -11.33 3.16 -17.55
N LYS A 279 -11.20 3.69 -18.78
CA LYS A 279 -9.99 3.58 -19.63
C LYS A 279 -8.74 4.17 -18.95
N THR A 280 -8.91 5.04 -17.96
CA THR A 280 -7.81 5.61 -17.16
C THR A 280 -7.37 4.71 -16.01
N ILE A 281 -7.93 3.50 -15.91
CA ILE A 281 -7.54 2.49 -14.95
C ILE A 281 -6.51 1.57 -15.61
N ALA A 282 -5.33 1.47 -15.01
CA ALA A 282 -4.24 0.62 -15.48
C ALA A 282 -3.74 -0.30 -14.36
N VAL A 283 -3.67 -1.61 -14.64
CA VAL A 283 -3.17 -2.62 -13.72
C VAL A 283 -1.98 -3.33 -14.38
N SER A 284 -0.84 -3.32 -13.72
CA SER A 284 0.39 -4.00 -14.14
C SER A 284 0.81 -5.02 -13.10
N VAL A 285 0.93 -6.29 -13.49
CA VAL A 285 1.44 -7.36 -12.64
C VAL A 285 2.74 -7.88 -13.24
N THR A 286 3.86 -7.62 -12.56
CA THR A 286 5.20 -8.04 -12.98
C THR A 286 5.81 -9.10 -12.04
N GLY A 287 5.16 -9.38 -10.91
CA GLY A 287 5.60 -10.35 -9.90
C GLY A 287 4.51 -10.66 -8.88
N GLY A 288 4.89 -11.30 -7.78
CA GLY A 288 4.00 -11.69 -6.68
C GLY A 288 3.37 -13.07 -6.85
N ASN A 289 2.72 -13.52 -5.78
CA ASN A 289 1.95 -14.76 -5.73
C ASN A 289 0.45 -14.43 -5.58
N LEU A 290 -0.34 -14.73 -6.60
CA LEU A 290 -1.75 -14.38 -6.68
C LEU A 290 -2.63 -15.63 -6.57
N VAL A 291 -3.37 -15.70 -5.47
CA VAL A 291 -4.31 -16.78 -5.16
C VAL A 291 -5.74 -16.26 -5.34
N GLY A 292 -6.47 -16.80 -6.30
CA GLY A 292 -7.79 -16.36 -6.72
C GLY A 292 -7.80 -15.79 -8.13
N LYS A 293 -8.96 -15.32 -8.56
CA LYS A 293 -9.16 -14.81 -9.92
C LYS A 293 -8.56 -13.41 -10.11
N VAL A 294 -8.28 -13.07 -11.36
CA VAL A 294 -8.09 -11.70 -11.85
C VAL A 294 -9.28 -11.35 -12.73
N GLU A 295 -10.11 -10.42 -12.29
CA GLU A 295 -11.36 -10.08 -12.98
C GLU A 295 -11.40 -8.60 -13.36
N LYS A 296 -12.02 -8.33 -14.50
CA LYS A 296 -12.22 -7.00 -15.06
C LYS A 296 -13.61 -6.89 -15.65
N ALA A 297 -14.37 -5.90 -15.21
CA ALA A 297 -15.74 -5.65 -15.67
C ALA A 297 -15.90 -4.39 -16.54
N SER A 298 -14.89 -3.51 -16.58
CA SER A 298 -14.95 -2.24 -17.31
C SER A 298 -13.97 -2.16 -18.51
N GLN A 299 -13.67 -0.94 -18.95
CA GLN A 299 -12.68 -0.68 -20.01
C GLN A 299 -11.24 -0.52 -19.50
N ALA A 300 -11.00 -0.84 -18.23
CA ALA A 300 -9.67 -0.83 -17.61
C ALA A 300 -8.68 -1.69 -18.40
N THR A 301 -7.39 -1.38 -18.30
CA THR A 301 -6.32 -2.20 -18.87
C THR A 301 -5.67 -3.03 -17.76
N ILE A 302 -5.57 -4.34 -17.98
CA ILE A 302 -4.81 -5.26 -17.12
C ILE A 302 -3.72 -5.91 -17.97
N SER A 303 -2.47 -5.86 -17.52
CA SER A 303 -1.32 -6.52 -18.16
C SER A 303 -0.56 -7.36 -17.14
N ILE A 304 -0.36 -8.64 -17.45
CA ILE A 304 0.36 -9.60 -16.60
C ILE A 304 1.62 -10.04 -17.33
N THR A 305 2.78 -9.59 -16.87
CA THR A 305 4.07 -9.93 -17.49
C THR A 305 4.97 -10.77 -16.57
N GLY A 306 4.54 -11.04 -15.33
CA GLY A 306 5.24 -11.88 -14.35
C GLY A 306 4.29 -12.32 -13.24
N GLY A 307 4.84 -12.99 -12.22
CA GLY A 307 4.10 -13.50 -11.07
C GLY A 307 3.63 -14.95 -11.23
N THR A 308 3.08 -15.50 -10.14
CA THR A 308 2.54 -16.86 -10.06
C THR A 308 1.07 -16.81 -9.71
N PHE A 309 0.25 -17.58 -10.41
CA PHE A 309 -1.21 -17.56 -10.32
C PHE A 309 -1.78 -18.96 -10.07
N THR A 310 -2.71 -19.06 -9.13
CA THR A 310 -3.44 -20.32 -8.89
C THR A 310 -4.50 -20.57 -9.97
N ASP A 311 -5.21 -19.52 -10.43
CA ASP A 311 -6.16 -19.61 -11.54
C ASP A 311 -5.48 -19.22 -12.85
N LYS A 312 -4.76 -20.20 -13.44
CA LYS A 312 -3.98 -20.01 -14.65
C LYS A 312 -4.83 -19.65 -15.87
N GLU A 313 -5.98 -20.29 -16.01
CA GLU A 313 -6.85 -20.07 -17.17
C GLU A 313 -7.47 -18.66 -17.16
N ASN A 314 -7.79 -18.16 -15.98
CA ASN A 314 -8.27 -16.80 -15.82
C ASN A 314 -7.15 -15.78 -16.09
N ALA A 315 -5.93 -15.99 -15.57
CA ALA A 315 -4.78 -15.10 -15.75
C ALA A 315 -4.35 -14.98 -17.21
N LYS A 316 -4.43 -16.06 -18.00
CA LYS A 316 -4.08 -16.07 -19.43
C LYS A 316 -4.70 -14.96 -20.26
N LYS A 317 -5.90 -14.51 -19.90
CA LYS A 317 -6.64 -13.44 -20.61
C LYS A 317 -5.88 -12.11 -20.64
N TYR A 318 -4.96 -11.90 -19.71
CA TYR A 318 -4.25 -10.65 -19.48
C TYR A 318 -2.74 -10.75 -19.77
N ILE A 319 -2.27 -11.91 -20.23
CA ILE A 319 -0.86 -12.13 -20.56
C ILE A 319 -0.61 -11.65 -21.99
N PRO A 320 0.33 -10.71 -22.23
CA PRO A 320 0.61 -10.19 -23.55
C PRO A 320 1.31 -11.22 -24.45
N GLU A 321 1.30 -10.94 -25.74
CA GLU A 321 2.08 -11.72 -26.73
C GLU A 321 3.56 -11.78 -26.32
N GLY A 322 4.20 -12.94 -26.57
CA GLY A 322 5.59 -13.19 -26.17
C GLY A 322 5.75 -13.73 -24.75
N LYS A 323 4.70 -13.76 -23.95
CA LYS A 323 4.65 -14.38 -22.62
C LYS A 323 3.69 -15.58 -22.61
N THR A 324 3.86 -16.44 -21.62
CA THR A 324 2.97 -17.59 -21.36
C THR A 324 2.96 -17.91 -19.87
N ILE A 325 2.01 -18.73 -19.42
CA ILE A 325 1.97 -19.26 -18.07
C ILE A 325 2.31 -20.75 -18.10
N ASN A 326 3.27 -21.17 -17.31
CA ASN A 326 3.73 -22.55 -17.26
C ASN A 326 2.85 -23.44 -16.38
N SER A 327 3.17 -24.73 -16.27
CA SER A 327 2.42 -25.71 -15.46
C SER A 327 2.37 -25.35 -13.98
N ASN A 328 3.36 -24.64 -13.45
CA ASN A 328 3.41 -24.19 -12.06
C ASN A 328 2.64 -22.89 -11.80
N GLY A 329 2.01 -22.33 -12.85
CA GLY A 329 1.26 -21.06 -12.73
C GLY A 329 2.13 -19.82 -12.83
N THR A 330 3.40 -19.92 -13.17
CA THR A 330 4.32 -18.79 -13.30
C THR A 330 4.32 -18.24 -14.72
N VAL A 331 4.26 -16.93 -14.85
CA VAL A 331 4.36 -16.24 -16.15
C VAL A 331 5.82 -16.15 -16.57
N VAL A 332 6.12 -16.63 -17.77
CA VAL A 332 7.46 -16.74 -18.34
C VAL A 332 7.46 -16.30 -19.80
N ASP A 333 8.64 -16.07 -20.38
CA ASP A 333 8.76 -15.82 -21.80
C ASP A 333 8.36 -17.04 -22.61
N LYS A 334 7.70 -16.84 -23.74
CA LYS A 334 7.45 -17.92 -24.70
C LYS A 334 8.77 -18.37 -25.33
N THR A 335 9.07 -19.66 -25.22
CA THR A 335 10.17 -20.24 -25.98
C THR A 335 9.81 -20.26 -27.48
N ILE A 336 10.55 -19.54 -28.30
CA ILE A 336 10.42 -19.58 -29.75
C ILE A 336 11.32 -20.67 -30.23
N THR A 337 10.77 -21.81 -30.65
CA THR A 337 11.52 -22.83 -31.38
C THR A 337 11.64 -22.39 -32.84
N ILE A 338 12.82 -21.92 -33.23
CA ILE A 338 13.10 -21.63 -34.63
C ILE A 338 13.32 -22.96 -35.31
N ILE A 339 12.33 -23.43 -36.05
CA ILE A 339 12.53 -24.55 -36.97
C ILE A 339 13.27 -24.00 -38.21
N VAL A 340 14.55 -24.27 -38.30
CA VAL A 340 15.32 -23.98 -39.52
C VAL A 340 14.92 -25.01 -40.58
N PRO A 341 14.27 -24.63 -41.68
CA PRO A 341 13.98 -25.60 -42.76
C PRO A 341 15.29 -26.02 -43.43
N GLY A 342 15.65 -27.25 -43.31
CA GLY A 342 16.78 -27.79 -44.06
C GLY A 342 17.73 -28.76 -43.33
N ASP A 343 17.60 -28.99 -42.03
CA ASP A 343 18.43 -29.98 -41.34
C ASP A 343 17.68 -31.31 -41.22
N THR A 344 17.71 -32.07 -42.32
CA THR A 344 17.31 -33.49 -42.33
C THR A 344 18.55 -34.37 -42.12
N THR A 345 19.22 -34.21 -40.97
CA THR A 345 20.20 -35.22 -40.55
C THR A 345 19.43 -36.31 -39.79
N PRO A 346 19.47 -37.59 -40.27
CA PRO A 346 18.83 -38.69 -39.56
C PRO A 346 19.47 -38.85 -38.17
N ALA A 347 18.66 -38.97 -37.14
CA ALA A 347 19.11 -39.26 -35.78
C ALA A 347 19.95 -40.55 -35.78
N GLU A 348 21.26 -40.45 -35.57
CA GLU A 348 22.09 -41.58 -35.22
C GLU A 348 21.74 -42.08 -33.82
N THR A 349 21.44 -43.38 -33.76
CA THR A 349 21.23 -44.13 -32.50
C THR A 349 22.49 -44.07 -31.64
N PRO A 350 22.41 -43.79 -30.34
CA PRO A 350 23.60 -43.79 -29.49
C PRO A 350 24.16 -45.18 -29.35
N LYS A 351 25.36 -45.39 -29.86
CA LYS A 351 26.21 -46.55 -29.48
C LYS A 351 26.82 -46.27 -28.11
N THR A 352 26.52 -47.13 -27.17
CA THR A 352 27.23 -47.26 -25.89
C THR A 352 28.65 -47.68 -26.14
N GLU A 353 29.63 -46.88 -25.77
CA GLU A 353 31.00 -47.33 -25.47
C GLU A 353 31.55 -46.56 -24.26
N ASP A 354 31.92 -47.35 -23.26
CA ASP A 354 32.73 -46.96 -22.13
C ASP A 354 34.07 -46.39 -22.59
N GLN A 355 34.44 -45.18 -22.14
CA GLN A 355 35.84 -44.89 -21.93
C GLN A 355 36.09 -43.72 -20.93
N LYS A 356 37.08 -43.97 -20.09
CA LYS A 356 37.68 -43.23 -19.00
C LYS A 356 38.01 -41.75 -19.27
N ASN A 357 37.81 -40.98 -18.24
CA ASN A 357 38.34 -39.63 -18.03
C ASN A 357 39.87 -39.56 -18.07
N PRO A 358 40.49 -38.50 -18.61
CA PRO A 358 41.31 -37.68 -17.74
C PRO A 358 41.04 -36.16 -17.87
N SER A 359 41.20 -35.52 -16.74
CA SER A 359 41.15 -34.08 -16.46
C SER A 359 42.09 -33.28 -17.36
N THR A 360 41.61 -32.15 -17.91
CA THR A 360 42.29 -30.85 -17.95
C THR A 360 41.38 -29.79 -18.53
N GLY A 361 41.37 -28.62 -17.91
CA GLY A 361 40.46 -27.53 -18.14
C GLY A 361 40.60 -26.76 -19.45
N ALA A 362 39.72 -25.80 -19.51
CA ALA A 362 39.51 -24.73 -20.50
C ALA A 362 38.66 -25.12 -21.72
N ASN A 363 37.43 -24.59 -21.74
CA ASN A 363 36.75 -24.01 -22.91
C ASN A 363 35.23 -24.08 -22.82
N ASP A 364 34.65 -23.22 -22.01
CA ASP A 364 33.19 -23.00 -22.00
C ASP A 364 32.76 -21.57 -22.42
N PHE A 365 33.55 -20.89 -23.26
CA PHE A 365 33.22 -19.55 -23.71
C PHE A 365 32.79 -19.39 -25.18
N VAL A 366 32.68 -20.46 -25.92
CA VAL A 366 32.34 -20.37 -27.36
C VAL A 366 30.81 -20.34 -27.60
N GLY A 367 30.02 -20.87 -26.68
CA GLY A 367 28.55 -20.92 -26.80
C GLY A 367 27.83 -19.56 -26.63
N LEU A 368 28.38 -18.64 -25.80
CA LEU A 368 27.74 -17.37 -25.54
C LEU A 368 27.96 -16.34 -26.66
N ALA A 369 29.03 -16.41 -27.40
CA ALA A 369 29.33 -15.45 -28.48
C ALA A 369 28.42 -15.63 -29.71
N ALA A 370 27.92 -16.83 -29.97
CA ALA A 370 27.02 -17.11 -31.09
C ALA A 370 25.60 -16.59 -30.84
N ALA A 371 25.12 -16.61 -29.59
CA ALA A 371 23.81 -16.12 -29.26
C ALA A 371 23.70 -14.57 -29.28
N ALA A 372 24.79 -13.86 -28.92
CA ALA A 372 24.83 -12.40 -28.97
C ALA A 372 24.89 -11.84 -30.40
N ALA A 373 25.50 -12.58 -31.35
CA ALA A 373 25.60 -12.17 -32.75
C ALA A 373 24.26 -12.26 -33.50
N VAL A 374 23.39 -13.20 -33.16
CA VAL A 374 22.06 -13.35 -33.78
C VAL A 374 21.09 -12.27 -33.35
N VAL A 375 21.17 -11.79 -32.10
CA VAL A 375 20.33 -10.71 -31.61
C VAL A 375 20.71 -9.36 -32.22
N ALA A 376 22.00 -9.13 -32.49
CA ALA A 376 22.48 -7.90 -33.15
C ALA A 376 22.08 -7.81 -34.64
N LEU A 377 21.94 -8.95 -35.33
CA LEU A 377 21.52 -9.01 -36.73
C LEU A 377 20.02 -8.81 -36.93
N LEU A 378 19.18 -9.18 -35.94
CA LEU A 378 17.73 -8.98 -36.00
C LEU A 378 17.33 -7.53 -35.61
N GLY A 379 18.10 -6.87 -34.77
CA GLY A 379 17.90 -5.46 -34.41
C GLY A 379 18.20 -4.49 -35.55
N SER A 380 19.14 -4.82 -36.44
CA SER A 380 19.51 -3.96 -37.57
C SER A 380 18.58 -4.05 -38.78
N ALA A 381 17.84 -5.16 -38.94
CA ALA A 381 16.90 -5.33 -40.04
C ALA A 381 15.60 -4.55 -39.90
N VAL A 382 15.23 -4.17 -38.66
CA VAL A 382 13.98 -3.40 -38.38
C VAL A 382 14.13 -1.88 -38.58
N VAL A 383 15.37 -1.36 -38.58
CA VAL A 383 15.65 0.07 -38.76
C VAL A 383 15.74 0.51 -40.24
N LEU A 384 15.87 -0.42 -41.17
CA LEU A 384 16.05 -0.12 -42.62
C LEU A 384 14.71 -0.10 -43.41
N HIS A 385 13.54 -0.27 -42.81
CA HIS A 385 12.25 -0.33 -43.54
C HIS A 385 11.28 0.83 -43.17
N LYS A 386 11.80 1.94 -42.66
CA LYS A 386 11.06 3.21 -42.56
C LYS A 386 11.88 4.35 -43.16
N LYS A 387 11.85 4.42 -44.47
CA LYS A 387 11.94 5.64 -45.24
C LYS A 387 10.99 5.54 -46.43
#